data_7791363e7857fc7908be2ab006a1db78
#
_entry.id   7791363e7857fc7908be2ab006a1db78
#
_cell.length_a   1.000
_cell.length_b   1.000
_cell.length_c   1.000
_cell.angle_alpha   90.00
_cell.angle_beta   90.00
_cell.angle_gamma   90.00
#
_symmetry.space_group_name_H-M   'P 1'
#
loop_
_entity.id
_entity.type
_entity.pdbx_description
1 polymer ?
#
loop_
_entity_poly.entity_id
_entity_poly.type
_entity_poly.pdbx_seq_one_letter_code
_entity_poly.pdbx_strand_id
1 'polypeptide(L)'
;MEQVTVIVPVYKVEKYLRRTVDALLGQTYENIQIILVDDGSPDGSGAICDEYAKKDGRVLALHQKNAGVSAARNAGLDAATGDWVAFCDGDDWFAADFVEKMLACAKAERADLVVCDYRIVSERQQLIADSVAALESGCDSRLAVAVGPISSCTHLVGRVLFSVRYPQGVRQYEELPVMPVLAARASRIAVVKEPLYNYFQRGDGSSASNAGADSAAQFRKAYGQMAQLLGEGYEKEGQLHAIYALLYGEVLRLCKAKAAAGEIRRTICEFETEFPNWRENPYLPHFGRAKNLFLRLCSLRFVTALRLLSWVHGKLVN
;
A
#
# COMPACT_ATOMS: atom_id res chain seq x y z
N MET A 1 12.39 -10.21 24.76
CA MET A 1 12.61 -10.09 23.30
C MET A 1 11.30 -9.55 22.74
N GLU A 2 11.31 -8.46 21.97
CA GLU A 2 10.08 -7.84 21.45
C GLU A 2 9.36 -8.82 20.52
N GLN A 3 8.04 -8.89 20.59
CA GLN A 3 7.25 -9.74 19.72
C GLN A 3 6.74 -8.95 18.49
N VAL A 4 6.79 -9.58 17.33
CA VAL A 4 6.20 -9.05 16.10
C VAL A 4 4.96 -9.84 15.74
N THR A 5 3.82 -9.15 15.57
CA THR A 5 2.62 -9.73 14.99
C THR A 5 2.61 -9.49 13.50
N VAL A 6 2.49 -10.56 12.70
CA VAL A 6 2.25 -10.49 11.26
C VAL A 6 0.79 -10.84 10.99
N ILE A 7 0.04 -9.90 10.41
CA ILE A 7 -1.38 -10.06 10.07
C ILE A 7 -1.49 -10.38 8.60
N VAL A 8 -2.18 -11.47 8.28
CA VAL A 8 -2.41 -11.95 6.92
C VAL A 8 -3.92 -11.96 6.63
N PRO A 9 -4.46 -11.00 5.89
CA PRO A 9 -5.83 -11.08 5.39
C PRO A 9 -5.91 -12.18 4.32
N VAL A 10 -6.89 -13.06 4.44
CA VAL A 10 -7.04 -14.24 3.59
C VAL A 10 -8.41 -14.22 2.92
N TYR A 11 -8.43 -14.17 1.57
CA TYR A 11 -9.65 -14.32 0.78
C TYR A 11 -9.34 -14.82 -0.62
N LYS A 12 -9.79 -16.04 -0.96
CA LYS A 12 -9.58 -16.69 -2.28
C LYS A 12 -8.10 -16.77 -2.68
N VAL A 13 -7.25 -17.26 -1.78
CA VAL A 13 -5.80 -17.38 -1.97
C VAL A 13 -5.28 -18.79 -1.76
N GLU A 14 -6.13 -19.79 -1.86
CA GLU A 14 -5.81 -21.21 -1.63
C GLU A 14 -4.52 -21.66 -2.32
N LYS A 15 -4.30 -21.21 -3.56
CA LYS A 15 -3.10 -21.59 -4.36
C LYS A 15 -1.79 -21.02 -3.82
N TYR A 16 -1.85 -19.93 -3.05
CA TYR A 16 -0.67 -19.12 -2.68
C TYR A 16 -0.40 -19.15 -1.18
N LEU A 17 -1.45 -19.29 -0.36
CA LEU A 17 -1.42 -19.12 1.09
C LEU A 17 -0.35 -19.99 1.79
N ARG A 18 -0.14 -21.23 1.33
CA ARG A 18 0.88 -22.10 1.90
C ARG A 18 2.28 -21.48 1.78
N ARG A 19 2.64 -20.96 0.60
CA ARG A 19 3.92 -20.28 0.38
C ARG A 19 4.07 -19.08 1.31
N THR A 20 3.01 -18.27 1.45
CA THR A 20 2.99 -17.12 2.35
C THR A 20 3.26 -17.54 3.79
N VAL A 21 2.51 -18.52 4.33
CA VAL A 21 2.65 -18.95 5.72
C VAL A 21 3.98 -19.64 5.97
N ASP A 22 4.46 -20.49 5.05
CA ASP A 22 5.76 -21.15 5.15
C ASP A 22 6.91 -20.12 5.20
N ALA A 23 6.83 -19.03 4.40
CA ALA A 23 7.83 -17.96 4.43
C ALA A 23 7.79 -17.17 5.76
N LEU A 24 6.62 -17.00 6.38
CA LEU A 24 6.47 -16.36 7.69
C LEU A 24 6.99 -17.27 8.81
N LEU A 25 6.71 -18.56 8.77
CA LEU A 25 7.23 -19.54 9.74
C LEU A 25 8.75 -19.74 9.62
N GLY A 26 9.31 -19.52 8.43
CA GLY A 26 10.73 -19.58 8.13
C GLY A 26 11.52 -18.29 8.40
N GLN A 27 10.94 -17.29 9.06
CA GLN A 27 11.68 -16.08 9.42
C GLN A 27 12.84 -16.38 10.37
N THR A 28 13.98 -15.71 10.18
CA THR A 28 15.16 -15.83 11.06
C THR A 28 14.89 -15.33 12.48
N TYR A 29 13.94 -14.44 12.66
CA TYR A 29 13.46 -13.98 13.95
C TYR A 29 12.30 -14.84 14.46
N GLU A 30 12.46 -15.53 15.57
CA GLU A 30 11.54 -16.56 16.04
C GLU A 30 10.34 -16.03 16.83
N ASN A 31 10.49 -14.88 17.55
CA ASN A 31 9.43 -14.35 18.42
C ASN A 31 8.37 -13.59 17.60
N ILE A 32 7.64 -14.34 16.81
CA ILE A 32 6.56 -13.83 15.95
C ILE A 32 5.23 -14.47 16.32
N GLN A 33 4.16 -13.69 16.18
CA GLN A 33 2.78 -14.13 16.15
C GLN A 33 2.28 -13.97 14.71
N ILE A 34 1.67 -14.98 14.13
CA ILE A 34 1.08 -14.93 12.79
C ILE A 34 -0.43 -15.04 12.94
N ILE A 35 -1.18 -14.05 12.46
CA ILE A 35 -2.64 -14.04 12.51
C ILE A 35 -3.17 -14.15 11.09
N LEU A 36 -3.73 -15.31 10.74
CA LEU A 36 -4.42 -15.58 9.49
C LEU A 36 -5.89 -15.21 9.65
N VAL A 37 -6.37 -14.18 8.96
CA VAL A 37 -7.77 -13.75 9.06
C VAL A 37 -8.51 -14.13 7.79
N ASP A 38 -9.20 -15.28 7.83
CA ASP A 38 -10.05 -15.74 6.74
C ASP A 38 -11.34 -14.91 6.69
N ASP A 39 -11.45 -14.08 5.66
CA ASP A 39 -12.60 -13.21 5.39
C ASP A 39 -13.72 -13.96 4.63
N GLY A 40 -14.07 -15.14 5.10
CA GLY A 40 -15.13 -15.96 4.54
C GLY A 40 -14.82 -16.48 3.14
N SER A 41 -13.63 -17.05 2.96
CA SER A 41 -13.19 -17.60 1.68
C SER A 41 -14.09 -18.75 1.22
N PRO A 42 -14.57 -18.76 -0.04
CA PRO A 42 -15.38 -19.85 -0.58
C PRO A 42 -14.54 -21.05 -1.09
N ASP A 43 -13.20 -20.89 -1.14
CA ASP A 43 -12.24 -21.93 -1.53
C ASP A 43 -11.60 -22.60 -0.30
N GLY A 44 -10.54 -23.41 -0.49
CA GLY A 44 -9.85 -24.11 0.59
C GLY A 44 -9.00 -23.23 1.52
N SER A 45 -8.98 -21.88 1.35
CA SER A 45 -8.12 -20.99 2.14
C SER A 45 -8.37 -21.08 3.64
N GLY A 46 -9.65 -21.14 4.08
CA GLY A 46 -10.00 -21.27 5.50
C GLY A 46 -9.49 -22.58 6.11
N ALA A 47 -9.61 -23.70 5.40
CA ALA A 47 -9.09 -24.99 5.85
C ALA A 47 -7.56 -24.97 6.00
N ILE A 48 -6.84 -24.24 5.11
CA ILE A 48 -5.40 -24.04 5.22
C ILE A 48 -5.05 -23.24 6.46
N CYS A 49 -5.82 -22.19 6.80
CA CYS A 49 -5.62 -21.43 8.04
C CYS A 49 -5.70 -22.34 9.27
N ASP A 50 -6.72 -23.20 9.35
CA ASP A 50 -6.92 -24.14 10.46
C ASP A 50 -5.80 -25.18 10.55
N GLU A 51 -5.33 -25.66 9.40
CA GLU A 51 -4.21 -26.62 9.35
C GLU A 51 -2.95 -26.02 9.98
N TYR A 52 -2.57 -24.79 9.60
CA TYR A 52 -1.39 -24.12 10.13
C TYR A 52 -1.53 -23.76 11.62
N ALA A 53 -2.71 -23.31 12.05
CA ALA A 53 -2.96 -23.01 13.46
C ALA A 53 -2.85 -24.25 14.35
N LYS A 54 -3.20 -25.46 13.84
CA LYS A 54 -3.01 -26.74 14.56
C LYS A 54 -1.55 -27.19 14.56
N LYS A 55 -0.76 -26.83 13.54
CA LYS A 55 0.60 -27.32 13.32
C LYS A 55 1.65 -26.50 14.07
N ASP A 56 1.45 -25.19 14.24
CA ASP A 56 2.43 -24.29 14.85
C ASP A 56 1.75 -23.30 15.80
N GLY A 57 2.14 -23.31 17.07
CA GLY A 57 1.56 -22.47 18.12
C GLY A 57 1.75 -20.97 17.94
N ARG A 58 2.59 -20.53 16.98
CA ARG A 58 2.75 -19.12 16.62
C ARG A 58 1.62 -18.62 15.71
N VAL A 59 0.83 -19.53 15.12
CA VAL A 59 -0.23 -19.22 14.16
C VAL A 59 -1.59 -19.21 14.86
N LEU A 60 -2.32 -18.11 14.69
CA LEU A 60 -3.71 -17.96 15.08
C LEU A 60 -4.59 -17.85 13.81
N ALA A 61 -5.58 -18.68 13.66
CA ALA A 61 -6.59 -18.56 12.60
C ALA A 61 -7.85 -17.88 13.16
N LEU A 62 -8.31 -16.85 12.46
CA LEU A 62 -9.58 -16.16 12.72
C LEU A 62 -10.46 -16.29 11.48
N HIS A 63 -11.75 -16.60 11.69
CA HIS A 63 -12.73 -16.67 10.62
C HIS A 63 -13.81 -15.63 10.83
N GLN A 64 -14.17 -14.91 9.77
CA GLN A 64 -15.26 -13.96 9.79
C GLN A 64 -16.13 -14.09 8.54
N LYS A 65 -17.35 -13.57 8.60
CA LYS A 65 -18.15 -13.37 7.40
C LYS A 65 -17.49 -12.33 6.52
N ASN A 66 -17.44 -12.57 5.20
CA ASN A 66 -16.81 -11.65 4.26
C ASN A 66 -17.27 -10.20 4.46
N ALA A 67 -16.33 -9.33 4.81
CA ALA A 67 -16.52 -7.91 5.07
C ALA A 67 -15.43 -7.03 4.43
N GLY A 68 -14.52 -7.66 3.67
CA GLY A 68 -13.44 -7.00 2.94
C GLY A 68 -12.13 -6.89 3.72
N VAL A 69 -11.05 -6.60 2.99
CA VAL A 69 -9.68 -6.57 3.50
C VAL A 69 -9.49 -5.64 4.70
N SER A 70 -10.16 -4.49 4.72
CA SER A 70 -10.15 -3.56 5.86
C SER A 70 -10.67 -4.21 7.15
N ALA A 71 -11.76 -4.97 7.06
CA ALA A 71 -12.31 -5.67 8.22
C ALA A 71 -11.37 -6.78 8.69
N ALA A 72 -10.78 -7.54 7.76
CA ALA A 72 -9.82 -8.58 8.10
C ALA A 72 -8.55 -7.99 8.76
N ARG A 73 -7.98 -6.91 8.21
CA ARG A 73 -6.84 -6.22 8.84
C ARG A 73 -7.18 -5.71 10.24
N ASN A 74 -8.37 -5.14 10.44
CA ASN A 74 -8.82 -4.66 11.76
C ASN A 74 -9.01 -5.81 12.76
N ALA A 75 -9.62 -6.92 12.36
CA ALA A 75 -9.76 -8.12 13.22
C ALA A 75 -8.38 -8.66 13.64
N GLY A 76 -7.42 -8.66 12.70
CA GLY A 76 -6.03 -9.00 13.01
C GLY A 76 -5.39 -8.04 14.01
N LEU A 77 -5.60 -6.72 13.86
CA LEU A 77 -5.10 -5.70 14.80
C LEU A 77 -5.69 -5.87 16.20
N ASP A 78 -6.98 -6.23 16.30
CA ASP A 78 -7.64 -6.43 17.60
C ASP A 78 -7.13 -7.69 18.34
N ALA A 79 -6.63 -8.69 17.59
CA ALA A 79 -6.03 -9.91 18.14
C ALA A 79 -4.48 -9.83 18.29
N ALA A 80 -3.86 -8.75 17.82
CA ALA A 80 -2.41 -8.58 17.86
C ALA A 80 -1.91 -8.37 19.29
N THR A 81 -0.94 -9.19 19.71
CA THR A 81 -0.30 -9.11 21.04
C THR A 81 1.13 -8.58 20.99
N GLY A 82 1.78 -8.61 19.83
CA GLY A 82 3.15 -8.16 19.65
C GLY A 82 3.36 -6.67 19.94
N ASP A 83 4.58 -6.29 20.21
CA ASP A 83 5.00 -4.88 20.36
C ASP A 83 4.98 -4.15 19.02
N TRP A 84 5.17 -4.91 17.94
CA TRP A 84 5.22 -4.46 16.56
C TRP A 84 4.21 -5.21 15.70
N VAL A 85 3.74 -4.54 14.65
CA VAL A 85 2.80 -5.11 13.66
C VAL A 85 3.36 -4.93 12.25
N ALA A 86 3.26 -5.99 11.46
CA ALA A 86 3.46 -5.98 10.01
C ALA A 86 2.26 -6.65 9.33
N PHE A 87 2.05 -6.35 8.04
CA PHE A 87 1.03 -6.99 7.21
C PHE A 87 1.70 -7.74 6.06
N CYS A 88 1.11 -8.88 5.70
CA CYS A 88 1.50 -9.63 4.51
C CYS A 88 0.24 -10.09 3.79
N ASP A 89 0.08 -9.76 2.52
CA ASP A 89 -1.08 -10.24 1.76
C ASP A 89 -0.95 -11.75 1.50
N GLY A 90 -2.08 -12.46 1.44
CA GLY A 90 -2.13 -13.93 1.44
C GLY A 90 -1.57 -14.60 0.18
N ASP A 91 -1.13 -13.84 -0.80
CA ASP A 91 -0.46 -14.29 -2.02
C ASP A 91 0.99 -13.79 -2.16
N ASP A 92 1.44 -12.96 -1.22
CA ASP A 92 2.79 -12.39 -1.16
C ASP A 92 3.66 -13.13 -0.14
N TRP A 93 4.93 -12.72 0.02
CA TRP A 93 5.80 -13.28 1.05
C TRP A 93 6.95 -12.36 1.45
N PHE A 94 7.41 -12.51 2.67
CA PHE A 94 8.59 -11.82 3.18
C PHE A 94 9.90 -12.49 2.75
N ALA A 95 10.99 -11.74 2.61
CA ALA A 95 12.33 -12.29 2.65
C ALA A 95 12.58 -12.96 4.02
N ALA A 96 13.42 -13.98 4.06
CA ALA A 96 13.63 -14.77 5.29
C ALA A 96 14.11 -13.94 6.50
N ASP A 97 14.75 -12.82 6.25
CA ASP A 97 15.34 -11.91 7.24
C ASP A 97 14.56 -10.59 7.40
N PHE A 98 13.34 -10.52 6.88
CA PHE A 98 12.50 -9.29 6.94
C PHE A 98 12.32 -8.81 8.38
N VAL A 99 11.81 -9.67 9.26
CA VAL A 99 11.51 -9.26 10.66
C VAL A 99 12.77 -8.86 11.39
N GLU A 100 13.85 -9.63 11.26
CA GLU A 100 15.13 -9.36 11.90
C GLU A 100 15.70 -8.00 11.47
N LYS A 101 15.78 -7.74 10.16
CA LYS A 101 16.33 -6.49 9.63
C LYS A 101 15.49 -5.26 9.98
N MET A 102 14.17 -5.39 9.88
CA MET A 102 13.25 -4.30 10.21
C MET A 102 13.35 -3.93 11.70
N LEU A 103 13.38 -4.91 12.61
CA LEU A 103 13.56 -4.68 14.03
C LEU A 103 14.95 -4.13 14.37
N ALA A 104 15.99 -4.64 13.73
CA ALA A 104 17.35 -4.14 13.92
C ALA A 104 17.44 -2.66 13.52
N CYS A 105 16.85 -2.28 12.40
CA CYS A 105 16.75 -0.90 11.94
C CYS A 105 15.95 -0.02 12.92
N ALA A 106 14.78 -0.50 13.37
CA ALA A 106 13.97 0.20 14.38
C ALA A 106 14.77 0.54 15.64
N LYS A 107 15.55 -0.41 16.15
CA LYS A 107 16.39 -0.23 17.35
C LYS A 107 17.56 0.71 17.11
N ALA A 108 18.28 0.52 16.00
CA ALA A 108 19.44 1.35 15.66
C ALA A 108 19.05 2.83 15.49
N GLU A 109 17.94 3.08 14.82
CA GLU A 109 17.42 4.41 14.53
C GLU A 109 16.50 4.96 15.64
N ARG A 110 16.13 4.17 16.65
CA ARG A 110 15.12 4.50 17.68
C ARG A 110 13.79 4.92 17.02
N ALA A 111 13.42 4.21 15.97
CA ALA A 111 12.21 4.49 15.20
C ALA A 111 11.05 3.64 15.71
N ASP A 112 9.83 4.14 15.55
CA ASP A 112 8.57 3.47 15.83
C ASP A 112 7.77 3.14 14.56
N LEU A 113 8.30 3.54 13.38
CA LEU A 113 7.83 3.13 12.06
C LEU A 113 9.06 2.87 11.18
N VAL A 114 9.11 1.69 10.55
CA VAL A 114 10.18 1.30 9.63
C VAL A 114 9.57 0.92 8.28
N VAL A 115 10.21 1.38 7.21
CA VAL A 115 9.79 1.12 5.81
C VAL A 115 10.89 0.33 5.12
N CYS A 116 10.52 -0.65 4.26
CA CYS A 116 11.47 -1.32 3.37
C CYS A 116 11.07 -1.18 1.90
N ASP A 117 12.00 -1.53 1.02
CA ASP A 117 11.73 -1.69 -0.39
C ASP A 117 10.99 -2.99 -0.67
N TYR A 118 10.42 -3.12 -1.87
CA TYR A 118 9.74 -4.34 -2.28
C TYR A 118 10.13 -4.76 -3.69
N ARG A 119 9.95 -6.03 -3.96
CA ARG A 119 10.25 -6.69 -5.25
C ARG A 119 8.96 -7.16 -5.89
N ILE A 120 8.81 -6.94 -7.18
CA ILE A 120 7.69 -7.45 -7.97
C ILE A 120 8.11 -8.75 -8.64
N VAL A 121 7.35 -9.81 -8.40
CA VAL A 121 7.65 -11.16 -8.89
C VAL A 121 6.48 -11.69 -9.71
N SER A 122 6.74 -12.25 -10.89
CA SER A 122 5.73 -12.84 -11.77
C SER A 122 5.32 -14.25 -11.32
N GLU A 123 4.25 -14.82 -11.95
CA GLU A 123 3.82 -16.21 -11.73
C GLU A 123 4.94 -17.25 -11.99
N ARG A 124 5.89 -16.93 -12.87
CA ARG A 124 7.05 -17.77 -13.13
C ARG A 124 8.18 -17.55 -12.12
N GLN A 125 7.91 -16.82 -11.06
CA GLN A 125 8.87 -16.37 -10.04
C GLN A 125 10.08 -15.63 -10.64
N GLN A 126 9.86 -14.95 -11.72
CA GLN A 126 10.85 -14.07 -12.34
C GLN A 126 10.71 -12.67 -11.73
N LEU A 127 11.84 -12.10 -11.36
CA LEU A 127 11.89 -10.69 -10.95
C LEU A 127 11.45 -9.81 -12.12
N ILE A 128 10.42 -8.97 -11.87
CA ILE A 128 9.96 -7.95 -12.82
C ILE A 128 10.66 -6.63 -12.53
N ALA A 129 10.64 -6.19 -11.28
CA ALA A 129 11.26 -4.94 -10.84
C ALA A 129 11.46 -4.92 -9.33
N ASP A 130 12.41 -4.12 -8.88
CA ASP A 130 12.49 -3.67 -7.48
C ASP A 130 11.92 -2.24 -7.39
N SER A 131 11.24 -1.94 -6.30
CA SER A 131 10.72 -0.60 -6.01
C SER A 131 11.42 -0.06 -4.77
N VAL A 132 11.96 1.14 -4.89
CA VAL A 132 12.74 1.80 -3.84
C VAL A 132 11.91 2.89 -3.19
N ALA A 133 11.84 2.88 -1.87
CA ALA A 133 11.18 3.94 -1.13
C ALA A 133 11.90 5.29 -1.35
N ALA A 134 11.11 6.34 -1.61
CA ALA A 134 11.63 7.69 -1.82
C ALA A 134 12.08 8.38 -0.52
N LEU A 135 12.10 7.65 0.59
CA LEU A 135 12.40 8.15 1.93
C LEU A 135 13.82 7.77 2.37
N GLU A 136 14.34 8.54 3.32
CA GLU A 136 15.56 8.25 4.06
C GLU A 136 15.25 8.16 5.56
N SER A 137 16.07 7.42 6.32
CA SER A 137 15.92 7.34 7.79
C SER A 137 16.02 8.71 8.43
N GLY A 138 15.13 8.99 9.37
CA GLY A 138 15.04 10.29 10.04
C GLY A 138 14.48 11.41 9.19
N CYS A 139 13.81 11.08 8.06
CA CYS A 139 13.10 12.09 7.27
C CYS A 139 11.98 12.77 8.10
N ASP A 140 11.62 13.98 7.70
CA ASP A 140 10.48 14.69 8.26
C ASP A 140 9.19 13.87 8.05
N SER A 141 8.36 13.78 9.08
CA SER A 141 7.06 13.10 9.03
C SER A 141 6.15 13.66 7.92
N ARG A 142 6.19 14.97 7.64
CA ARG A 142 5.44 15.58 6.52
C ARG A 142 5.87 15.03 5.17
N LEU A 143 7.19 14.87 4.96
CA LEU A 143 7.71 14.24 3.75
C LEU A 143 7.21 12.80 3.66
N ALA A 144 7.23 12.05 4.75
CA ALA A 144 6.75 10.67 4.79
C ALA A 144 5.23 10.58 4.53
N VAL A 145 4.43 11.50 5.05
CA VAL A 145 3.00 11.62 4.73
C VAL A 145 2.78 11.87 3.25
N ALA A 146 3.59 12.75 2.63
CA ALA A 146 3.42 13.12 1.23
C ALA A 146 3.85 12.04 0.25
N VAL A 147 5.05 11.45 0.44
CA VAL A 147 5.71 10.59 -0.56
C VAL A 147 6.00 9.18 -0.08
N GLY A 148 5.70 8.86 1.16
CA GLY A 148 5.86 7.51 1.72
C GLY A 148 5.00 6.49 1.00
N PRO A 149 5.40 5.21 1.02
CA PRO A 149 4.57 4.15 0.46
C PRO A 149 3.28 4.04 1.25
N ILE A 150 2.16 3.94 0.55
CA ILE A 150 0.84 3.74 1.16
C ILE A 150 0.51 2.26 1.38
N SER A 151 1.31 1.33 0.84
CA SER A 151 1.11 -0.10 1.09
C SER A 151 1.47 -0.46 2.53
N SER A 152 0.57 -1.10 3.24
CA SER A 152 0.79 -1.57 4.63
C SER A 152 1.88 -2.64 4.72
N CYS A 153 2.10 -3.39 3.63
CA CYS A 153 2.92 -4.60 3.63
C CYS A 153 4.44 -4.33 3.64
N THR A 154 4.87 -3.11 3.31
CA THR A 154 6.27 -2.70 3.35
C THR A 154 6.69 -2.07 4.67
N HIS A 155 5.86 -2.16 5.71
CA HIS A 155 6.07 -1.48 6.97
C HIS A 155 6.15 -2.44 8.15
N LEU A 156 7.00 -2.06 9.12
CA LEU A 156 6.96 -2.55 10.48
C LEU A 156 6.62 -1.38 11.40
N VAL A 157 5.51 -1.48 12.12
CA VAL A 157 4.92 -0.36 12.87
C VAL A 157 4.79 -0.72 14.33
N GLY A 158 5.24 0.15 15.24
CA GLY A 158 4.98 0.02 16.68
C GLY A 158 3.47 -0.07 16.92
N ARG A 159 3.01 -1.13 17.60
CA ARG A 159 1.57 -1.40 17.79
C ARG A 159 0.82 -0.23 18.44
N VAL A 160 1.47 0.55 19.27
CA VAL A 160 0.87 1.74 19.92
C VAL A 160 0.40 2.81 18.93
N LEU A 161 0.96 2.85 17.72
CA LEU A 161 0.55 3.80 16.66
C LEU A 161 -0.82 3.43 16.05
N PHE A 162 -1.25 2.16 16.14
CA PHE A 162 -2.52 1.68 15.57
C PHE A 162 -3.75 2.06 16.40
N SER A 163 -3.84 3.34 16.81
CA SER A 163 -5.11 3.95 17.25
C SER A 163 -6.04 4.29 16.07
N VAL A 164 -5.51 4.25 14.84
CA VAL A 164 -6.29 4.34 13.59
C VAL A 164 -6.66 2.94 13.10
N ARG A 165 -7.81 2.86 12.41
CA ARG A 165 -8.34 1.61 11.84
C ARG A 165 -8.55 1.75 10.33
N TYR A 166 -8.46 0.62 9.62
CA TYR A 166 -8.77 0.58 8.20
C TYR A 166 -10.25 0.87 7.97
N PRO A 167 -10.60 1.71 6.97
CA PRO A 167 -11.98 2.17 6.77
C PRO A 167 -12.86 1.05 6.22
N GLN A 168 -14.06 0.91 6.78
CA GLN A 168 -15.06 0.01 6.23
C GLN A 168 -15.75 0.63 5.02
N GLY A 169 -16.12 -0.22 4.06
CA GLY A 169 -16.83 0.20 2.85
C GLY A 169 -15.98 1.04 1.87
N VAL A 170 -14.67 1.01 2.01
CA VAL A 170 -13.68 1.47 1.03
C VAL A 170 -13.06 0.20 0.44
N ARG A 171 -13.22 0.00 -0.86
CA ARG A 171 -12.74 -1.22 -1.57
C ARG A 171 -11.39 -1.02 -2.24
N GLN A 172 -11.02 0.22 -2.47
CA GLN A 172 -9.76 0.64 -3.07
C GLN A 172 -9.25 1.83 -2.28
N TYR A 173 -7.93 1.96 -2.15
CA TYR A 173 -7.29 3.01 -1.37
C TYR A 173 -7.58 2.93 0.14
N GLU A 174 -7.92 1.75 0.66
CA GLU A 174 -8.20 1.56 2.09
C GLU A 174 -6.98 1.82 2.99
N GLU A 175 -5.79 1.76 2.43
CA GLU A 175 -4.53 2.04 3.13
C GLU A 175 -4.24 3.55 3.22
N LEU A 176 -4.81 4.35 2.31
CA LEU A 176 -4.57 5.80 2.25
C LEU A 176 -4.97 6.54 3.55
N PRO A 177 -6.09 6.24 4.23
CA PRO A 177 -6.41 6.88 5.50
C PRO A 177 -5.60 6.36 6.68
N VAL A 178 -4.77 5.32 6.50
CA VAL A 178 -4.03 4.68 7.59
C VAL A 178 -2.55 5.02 7.53
N MET A 179 -1.87 4.68 6.44
CA MET A 179 -0.40 4.76 6.39
C MET A 179 0.15 6.19 6.52
N PRO A 180 -0.40 7.22 5.82
CA PRO A 180 0.01 8.61 6.05
C PRO A 180 -0.25 9.09 7.48
N VAL A 181 -1.35 8.64 8.12
CA VAL A 181 -1.67 8.98 9.50
C VAL A 181 -0.69 8.34 10.48
N LEU A 182 -0.28 7.09 10.25
CA LEU A 182 0.77 6.43 11.04
C LEU A 182 2.10 7.19 10.87
N ALA A 183 2.46 7.58 9.65
CA ALA A 183 3.67 8.38 9.39
C ALA A 183 3.64 9.73 10.10
N ALA A 184 2.47 10.41 10.15
CA ALA A 184 2.31 11.67 10.86
C ALA A 184 2.42 11.52 12.39
N ARG A 185 2.07 10.35 12.93
CA ARG A 185 2.10 10.04 14.39
C ARG A 185 3.40 9.43 14.84
N ALA A 186 4.18 8.90 13.93
CA ALA A 186 5.47 8.31 14.25
C ALA A 186 6.42 9.37 14.85
N SER A 187 7.08 9.02 15.94
CA SER A 187 8.10 9.88 16.55
C SER A 187 9.37 9.89 15.70
N ARG A 188 9.67 8.78 15.03
CA ARG A 188 10.79 8.66 14.09
C ARG A 188 10.53 7.55 13.08
N ILE A 189 10.86 7.85 11.83
CA ILE A 189 10.74 6.92 10.70
C ILE A 189 12.13 6.48 10.27
N ALA A 190 12.31 5.17 10.08
CA ALA A 190 13.53 4.58 9.54
C ALA A 190 13.26 3.82 8.23
N VAL A 191 14.32 3.63 7.43
CA VAL A 191 14.21 3.01 6.11
C VAL A 191 15.28 1.94 5.93
N VAL A 192 14.86 0.75 5.52
CA VAL A 192 15.72 -0.35 5.08
C VAL A 192 15.72 -0.36 3.55
N LYS A 193 16.83 0.05 2.92
CA LYS A 193 16.98 0.11 1.45
C LYS A 193 17.25 -1.28 0.85
N GLU A 194 16.44 -2.25 1.24
CA GLU A 194 16.49 -3.61 0.74
C GLU A 194 15.08 -4.09 0.38
N PRO A 195 14.90 -4.83 -0.74
CA PRO A 195 13.59 -5.35 -1.14
C PRO A 195 13.23 -6.58 -0.31
N LEU A 196 12.74 -6.33 0.92
CA LEU A 196 12.40 -7.38 1.88
C LEU A 196 10.98 -7.94 1.71
N TYR A 197 10.12 -7.27 0.94
CA TYR A 197 8.77 -7.71 0.62
C TYR A 197 8.69 -8.18 -0.83
N ASN A 198 8.11 -9.36 -1.09
CA ASN A 198 7.92 -9.89 -2.44
C ASN A 198 6.45 -9.78 -2.82
N TYR A 199 6.13 -8.80 -3.65
CA TYR A 199 4.80 -8.59 -4.22
C TYR A 199 4.60 -9.52 -5.43
N PHE A 200 3.61 -10.39 -5.35
CA PHE A 200 3.34 -11.37 -6.38
C PHE A 200 2.30 -10.88 -7.38
N GLN A 201 2.74 -10.63 -8.60
CA GLN A 201 1.86 -10.24 -9.67
C GLN A 201 1.22 -11.47 -10.32
N ARG A 202 -0.07 -11.67 -10.07
CA ARG A 202 -0.85 -12.75 -10.66
C ARG A 202 -1.10 -12.51 -12.14
N GLY A 203 -1.05 -13.58 -12.95
CA GLY A 203 -1.32 -13.53 -14.38
C GLY A 203 -2.81 -13.30 -14.72
N ASP A 204 -3.72 -13.55 -13.77
CA ASP A 204 -5.16 -13.37 -13.92
C ASP A 204 -5.63 -11.90 -13.81
N GLY A 205 -4.71 -10.98 -13.55
CA GLY A 205 -5.01 -9.53 -13.44
C GLY A 205 -5.80 -9.14 -12.20
N SER A 206 -6.00 -10.05 -11.23
CA SER A 206 -6.80 -9.80 -10.03
C SER A 206 -6.24 -8.69 -9.13
N SER A 207 -4.94 -8.43 -9.22
CA SER A 207 -4.24 -7.37 -8.46
C SER A 207 -4.40 -5.96 -9.07
N ALA A 208 -4.60 -5.86 -10.39
CA ALA A 208 -4.57 -4.57 -11.11
C ALA A 208 -5.93 -4.15 -11.72
N SER A 209 -6.91 -5.07 -11.77
CA SER A 209 -8.10 -4.91 -12.61
C SER A 209 -9.26 -4.17 -11.97
N ASN A 210 -9.18 -3.78 -10.72
CA ASN A 210 -10.30 -3.14 -10.02
C ASN A 210 -10.37 -1.60 -10.16
N ALA A 211 -9.57 -0.98 -11.02
CA ALA A 211 -9.72 0.44 -11.39
C ALA A 211 -10.95 0.62 -12.30
N GLY A 212 -12.14 0.36 -11.76
CA GLY A 212 -13.42 0.59 -12.42
C GLY A 212 -13.79 2.07 -12.43
N ALA A 213 -14.94 2.38 -13.06
CA ALA A 213 -15.50 3.74 -13.14
C ALA A 213 -15.72 4.43 -11.76
N ASP A 214 -15.69 3.66 -10.68
CA ASP A 214 -15.88 4.13 -9.28
C ASP A 214 -14.56 4.49 -8.56
N SER A 215 -13.39 4.26 -9.17
CA SER A 215 -12.08 4.43 -8.51
C SER A 215 -11.87 5.85 -7.96
N ALA A 216 -12.26 6.88 -8.71
CA ALA A 216 -12.16 8.27 -8.27
C ALA A 216 -13.05 8.58 -7.05
N ALA A 217 -14.26 8.01 -6.99
CA ALA A 217 -15.16 8.15 -5.84
C ALA A 217 -14.61 7.43 -4.61
N GLN A 218 -14.08 6.21 -4.77
CA GLN A 218 -13.41 5.46 -3.69
C GLN A 218 -12.21 6.25 -3.16
N PHE A 219 -11.39 6.80 -4.06
CA PHE A 219 -10.27 7.66 -3.66
C PHE A 219 -10.73 8.85 -2.83
N ARG A 220 -11.74 9.61 -3.31
CA ARG A 220 -12.25 10.79 -2.58
C ARG A 220 -12.77 10.43 -1.19
N LYS A 221 -13.43 9.27 -1.05
CA LYS A 221 -13.89 8.77 0.25
C LYS A 221 -12.70 8.49 1.18
N ALA A 222 -11.69 7.77 0.70
CA ALA A 222 -10.47 7.48 1.45
C ALA A 222 -9.70 8.75 1.80
N TYR A 223 -9.57 9.67 0.84
CA TYR A 223 -8.91 10.97 0.99
C TYR A 223 -9.58 11.83 2.07
N GLY A 224 -10.91 11.93 2.05
CA GLY A 224 -11.67 12.69 3.07
C GLY A 224 -11.44 12.13 4.47
N GLN A 225 -11.39 10.81 4.63
CA GLN A 225 -11.07 10.17 5.92
C GLN A 225 -9.62 10.42 6.34
N MET A 226 -8.66 10.33 5.41
CA MET A 226 -7.26 10.68 5.68
C MET A 226 -7.13 12.13 6.16
N ALA A 227 -7.73 13.07 5.44
CA ALA A 227 -7.69 14.49 5.79
C ALA A 227 -8.29 14.77 7.17
N GLN A 228 -9.41 14.12 7.49
CA GLN A 228 -10.03 14.21 8.82
C GLN A 228 -9.13 13.68 9.95
N LEU A 229 -8.44 12.56 9.71
CA LEU A 229 -7.57 11.91 10.69
C LEU A 229 -6.22 12.63 10.87
N LEU A 230 -5.70 13.24 9.81
CA LEU A 230 -4.49 14.08 9.86
C LEU A 230 -4.75 15.42 10.56
N GLY A 231 -5.97 15.98 10.41
CA GLY A 231 -6.30 17.31 10.92
C GLY A 231 -5.70 18.44 10.06
N GLU A 232 -5.73 19.65 10.62
CA GLU A 232 -5.21 20.85 9.95
C GLU A 232 -3.69 20.81 9.75
N GLY A 233 -3.22 21.45 8.69
CA GLY A 233 -1.81 21.65 8.40
C GLY A 233 -1.17 20.59 7.50
N TYR A 234 -1.91 19.55 7.04
CA TYR A 234 -1.44 18.51 6.12
C TYR A 234 -2.05 18.63 4.71
N GLU A 235 -2.56 19.79 4.35
CA GLU A 235 -3.30 20.00 3.10
C GLU A 235 -2.41 19.77 1.85
N LYS A 236 -1.14 20.15 1.92
CA LYS A 236 -0.18 19.99 0.80
C LYS A 236 0.25 18.54 0.64
N GLU A 237 0.48 17.84 1.74
CA GLU A 237 0.82 16.42 1.77
C GLU A 237 -0.34 15.60 1.20
N GLY A 238 -1.54 15.82 1.71
CA GLY A 238 -2.76 15.18 1.21
C GLY A 238 -3.03 15.49 -0.27
N GLN A 239 -2.88 16.75 -0.68
CA GLN A 239 -3.04 17.18 -2.07
C GLN A 239 -2.13 16.39 -3.03
N LEU A 240 -0.91 15.99 -2.61
CA LEU A 240 -0.02 15.21 -3.45
C LEU A 240 -0.62 13.85 -3.82
N HIS A 241 -1.27 13.17 -2.87
CA HIS A 241 -1.98 11.92 -3.14
C HIS A 241 -3.14 12.14 -4.13
N ALA A 242 -3.86 13.26 -4.02
CA ALA A 242 -4.92 13.62 -4.97
C ALA A 242 -4.35 13.90 -6.36
N ILE A 243 -3.23 14.60 -6.47
CA ILE A 243 -2.53 14.83 -7.75
C ILE A 243 -2.14 13.48 -8.38
N TYR A 244 -1.61 12.56 -7.58
CA TYR A 244 -1.20 11.25 -8.08
C TYR A 244 -2.39 10.40 -8.56
N ALA A 245 -3.45 10.29 -7.76
CA ALA A 245 -4.58 9.41 -8.06
C ALA A 245 -5.56 10.04 -9.08
N LEU A 246 -6.02 11.27 -8.83
CA LEU A 246 -7.10 11.88 -9.61
C LEU A 246 -6.60 12.60 -10.87
N LEU A 247 -5.43 13.25 -10.82
CA LEU A 247 -4.91 13.95 -12.00
C LEU A 247 -4.02 13.03 -12.83
N TYR A 248 -2.94 12.48 -12.24
CA TYR A 248 -2.02 11.64 -13.01
C TYR A 248 -2.65 10.28 -13.36
N GLY A 249 -3.14 9.54 -12.38
CA GLY A 249 -3.64 8.18 -12.56
C GLY A 249 -4.89 8.12 -13.44
N GLU A 250 -5.89 8.95 -13.15
CA GLU A 250 -7.15 8.94 -13.89
C GLU A 250 -6.96 9.45 -15.33
N VAL A 251 -6.21 10.54 -15.55
CA VAL A 251 -5.91 11.01 -16.91
C VAL A 251 -5.10 9.99 -17.70
N LEU A 252 -4.14 9.30 -17.07
CA LEU A 252 -3.38 8.22 -17.69
C LEU A 252 -4.30 7.06 -18.10
N ARG A 253 -5.22 6.65 -17.22
CA ARG A 253 -6.23 5.62 -17.47
C ARG A 253 -7.11 5.98 -18.68
N LEU A 254 -7.63 7.20 -18.70
CA LEU A 254 -8.45 7.71 -19.80
C LEU A 254 -7.68 7.75 -21.12
N CYS A 255 -6.41 8.14 -21.09
CA CYS A 255 -5.55 8.12 -22.28
C CYS A 255 -5.32 6.70 -22.80
N LYS A 256 -5.07 5.72 -21.93
CA LYS A 256 -4.91 4.29 -22.28
C LYS A 256 -6.22 3.71 -22.83
N ALA A 257 -7.36 4.08 -22.27
CA ALA A 257 -8.69 3.69 -22.72
C ALA A 257 -9.14 4.40 -24.03
N LYS A 258 -8.31 5.30 -24.57
CA LYS A 258 -8.62 6.13 -25.76
C LYS A 258 -9.92 6.95 -25.59
N ALA A 259 -10.25 7.36 -24.37
CA ALA A 259 -11.41 8.17 -24.04
C ALA A 259 -11.48 9.46 -24.89
N ALA A 260 -12.66 10.06 -25.06
CA ALA A 260 -12.82 11.29 -25.83
C ALA A 260 -11.96 12.44 -25.26
N ALA A 261 -11.41 13.28 -26.12
CA ALA A 261 -10.57 14.41 -25.67
C ALA A 261 -11.32 15.38 -24.74
N GLY A 262 -12.64 15.53 -24.96
CA GLY A 262 -13.52 16.33 -24.10
C GLY A 262 -13.63 15.77 -22.67
N GLU A 263 -13.68 14.46 -22.52
CA GLU A 263 -13.71 13.77 -21.23
C GLU A 263 -12.40 13.99 -20.45
N ILE A 264 -11.25 13.78 -21.12
CA ILE A 264 -9.94 14.03 -20.51
C ILE A 264 -9.83 15.48 -20.01
N ARG A 265 -10.23 16.46 -20.84
CA ARG A 265 -10.21 17.87 -20.44
C ARG A 265 -11.16 18.17 -19.28
N ARG A 266 -12.33 17.55 -19.25
CA ARG A 266 -13.29 17.68 -18.16
C ARG A 266 -12.69 17.19 -16.84
N THR A 267 -12.11 15.99 -16.83
CA THR A 267 -11.45 15.40 -15.67
C THR A 267 -10.36 16.34 -15.11
N ILE A 268 -9.55 16.92 -16.01
CA ILE A 268 -8.51 17.89 -15.60
C ILE A 268 -9.17 19.16 -14.98
N CYS A 269 -10.23 19.70 -15.60
CA CYS A 269 -10.92 20.89 -15.09
C CYS A 269 -11.59 20.63 -13.74
N GLU A 270 -12.24 19.48 -13.55
CA GLU A 270 -12.85 19.07 -12.29
C GLU A 270 -11.79 19.00 -11.18
N PHE A 271 -10.65 18.39 -11.46
CA PHE A 271 -9.53 18.34 -10.52
C PHE A 271 -9.00 19.74 -10.18
N GLU A 272 -8.82 20.61 -11.18
CA GLU A 272 -8.34 22.00 -10.97
C GLU A 272 -9.33 22.87 -10.19
N THR A 273 -10.62 22.57 -10.26
CA THR A 273 -11.66 23.23 -9.45
C THR A 273 -11.57 22.79 -8.00
N GLU A 274 -11.34 21.51 -7.75
CA GLU A 274 -11.19 20.93 -6.40
C GLU A 274 -9.85 21.32 -5.75
N PHE A 275 -8.78 21.41 -6.55
CA PHE A 275 -7.42 21.71 -6.09
C PHE A 275 -6.75 22.84 -6.92
N PRO A 276 -7.19 24.09 -6.79
CA PRO A 276 -6.78 25.20 -7.68
C PRO A 276 -5.28 25.49 -7.66
N ASN A 277 -4.61 25.35 -6.50
CA ASN A 277 -3.20 25.67 -6.31
C ASN A 277 -2.28 24.42 -6.36
N TRP A 278 -2.70 23.36 -7.03
CA TRP A 278 -1.94 22.11 -7.06
C TRP A 278 -0.53 22.24 -7.66
N ARG A 279 -0.33 23.21 -8.58
CA ARG A 279 0.98 23.46 -9.23
C ARG A 279 2.04 24.00 -8.27
N GLU A 280 1.61 24.58 -7.16
CA GLU A 280 2.46 25.13 -6.10
C GLU A 280 2.77 24.11 -5.00
N ASN A 281 2.39 22.85 -5.20
CA ASN A 281 2.64 21.81 -4.22
C ASN A 281 4.16 21.54 -4.13
N PRO A 282 4.77 21.71 -2.94
CA PRO A 282 6.23 21.62 -2.77
C PRO A 282 6.78 20.21 -2.98
N TYR A 283 5.94 19.19 -2.96
CA TYR A 283 6.34 17.79 -3.10
C TYR A 283 6.33 17.30 -4.56
N LEU A 284 5.87 18.08 -5.53
CA LEU A 284 5.87 17.70 -6.96
C LEU A 284 7.24 17.23 -7.48
N PRO A 285 8.39 17.79 -7.05
CA PRO A 285 9.70 17.32 -7.52
C PRO A 285 9.94 15.84 -7.24
N HIS A 286 9.33 15.26 -6.20
CA HIS A 286 9.47 13.83 -5.84
C HIS A 286 8.81 12.89 -6.84
N PHE A 287 7.94 13.35 -7.72
CA PHE A 287 7.33 12.51 -8.77
C PHE A 287 8.30 12.09 -9.89
N GLY A 288 9.46 12.68 -9.97
CA GLY A 288 10.43 12.44 -11.04
C GLY A 288 10.05 13.12 -12.37
N ARG A 289 10.98 13.13 -13.31
CA ARG A 289 10.90 13.94 -14.55
C ARG A 289 9.73 13.56 -15.46
N ALA A 290 9.50 12.25 -15.64
CA ALA A 290 8.46 11.77 -16.56
C ALA A 290 7.03 12.11 -16.06
N LYS A 291 6.73 11.87 -14.77
CA LYS A 291 5.44 12.22 -14.19
C LYS A 291 5.23 13.74 -14.16
N ASN A 292 6.26 14.51 -13.83
CA ASN A 292 6.17 15.97 -13.84
C ASN A 292 5.93 16.53 -15.24
N LEU A 293 6.55 15.95 -16.29
CA LEU A 293 6.23 16.30 -17.68
C LEU A 293 4.76 15.99 -18.00
N PHE A 294 4.24 14.82 -17.61
CA PHE A 294 2.85 14.47 -17.80
C PHE A 294 1.91 15.48 -17.11
N LEU A 295 2.18 15.83 -15.85
CA LEU A 295 1.40 16.83 -15.10
C LEU A 295 1.44 18.21 -15.75
N ARG A 296 2.60 18.62 -16.29
CA ARG A 296 2.72 19.86 -17.07
C ARG A 296 1.85 19.83 -18.32
N LEU A 297 1.78 18.71 -19.02
CA LEU A 297 0.88 18.55 -20.16
C LEU A 297 -0.60 18.55 -19.76
N CYS A 298 -0.94 18.02 -18.58
CA CYS A 298 -2.28 18.16 -18.00
C CYS A 298 -2.63 19.64 -17.80
N SER A 299 -1.73 20.43 -17.22
CA SER A 299 -1.95 21.87 -17.01
C SER A 299 -2.16 22.66 -18.30
N LEU A 300 -1.55 22.23 -19.39
CA LEU A 300 -1.70 22.82 -20.73
C LEU A 300 -2.90 22.20 -21.49
N ARG A 301 -3.57 21.16 -20.92
CA ARG A 301 -4.68 20.42 -21.53
C ARG A 301 -4.33 19.86 -22.92
N PHE A 302 -3.05 19.52 -23.13
CA PHE A 302 -2.52 19.06 -24.41
C PHE A 302 -2.73 17.55 -24.60
N VAL A 303 -3.97 17.16 -24.90
CA VAL A 303 -4.43 15.76 -24.92
C VAL A 303 -3.64 14.88 -25.88
N THR A 304 -3.24 15.39 -27.06
CA THR A 304 -2.45 14.60 -28.02
C THR A 304 -1.11 14.15 -27.44
N ALA A 305 -0.39 15.06 -26.77
CA ALA A 305 0.87 14.73 -26.12
C ALA A 305 0.68 13.81 -24.92
N LEU A 306 -0.40 13.99 -24.13
CA LEU A 306 -0.75 13.08 -23.03
C LEU A 306 -0.95 11.65 -23.53
N ARG A 307 -1.66 11.46 -24.65
CA ARG A 307 -1.87 10.14 -25.28
C ARG A 307 -0.56 9.53 -25.77
N LEU A 308 0.31 10.33 -26.38
CA LEU A 308 1.62 9.87 -26.83
C LEU A 308 2.49 9.40 -25.66
N LEU A 309 2.58 10.18 -24.58
CA LEU A 309 3.31 9.77 -23.36
C LEU A 309 2.70 8.53 -22.72
N SER A 310 1.37 8.44 -22.66
CA SER A 310 0.67 7.26 -22.16
C SER A 310 1.01 5.99 -22.95
N TRP A 311 1.11 6.09 -24.28
CA TRP A 311 1.49 4.99 -25.17
C TRP A 311 2.95 4.56 -24.94
N VAL A 312 3.89 5.52 -24.81
CA VAL A 312 5.29 5.25 -24.50
C VAL A 312 5.41 4.57 -23.13
N HIS A 313 4.71 5.08 -22.11
CA HIS A 313 4.67 4.47 -20.78
C HIS A 313 4.18 3.02 -20.85
N GLY A 314 3.14 2.73 -21.61
CA GLY A 314 2.63 1.36 -21.78
C GLY A 314 3.65 0.40 -22.43
N LYS A 315 4.54 0.89 -23.29
CA LYS A 315 5.59 0.08 -23.93
C LYS A 315 6.82 -0.15 -23.04
N LEU A 316 7.06 0.70 -22.04
CA LEU A 316 8.19 0.59 -21.12
C LEU A 316 7.86 -0.26 -19.88
N VAL A 317 6.57 -0.46 -19.58
CA VAL A 317 6.09 -1.18 -18.40
C VAL A 317 5.59 -2.59 -18.74
N ASN A 318 5.35 -2.89 -20.04
CA ASN A 318 5.08 -4.23 -20.58
C ASN A 318 6.32 -4.80 -21.26
#